data_726091ba0683b5f8e64c2bb72c5c5035
#
_entry.id   726091ba0683b5f8e64c2bb72c5c5035
#
_cell.length_a   1.000
_cell.length_b   1.000
_cell.length_c   1.000
_cell.angle_alpha   90.00
_cell.angle_beta   90.00
_cell.angle_gamma   90.00
#
_symmetry.space_group_name_H-M   'P 1'
#
loop_
_entity.id
_entity.type
_entity.pdbx_description
1 polymer ?
#
loop_
_entity_poly.entity_id
_entity_poly.type
_entity_poly.pdbx_seq_one_letter_code
_entity_poly.pdbx_strand_id
1 'polypeptide(L)'
;MVNKVTRSPGADSSGIYRRPQMVLKLKRAEDLPSVLSKTKSYPTPIRMVGADYSQTRCVGGDGGTTVDTGALDKIVEFGETTVRAQAGVHLGTLVQALAERGLELPLTPEMGRISLGAVAVTTLPQASYGAGLAQLSSCITELKLITPQGKQIVVTEQQRDLMRVLRSSFGLLGVVHEVVLRVRPLTAVKIDYQVLPLKEFNARFASIVEAPGALRLHMSPFNDRITVERRTLDESASFSRSGIWQIRKSVMRNVLPAFGSTVGSVLAAPGLRAVMLSGMQKALRATLDRSTRGVVMYAHEWMRDMPAEAWKARHTYSLWAFPQADYPKVLSEYFSFCKSYYKENRYRCSVVTGASRLHQDRGSLFSASYSGPAFTIEPSSTGDKGWDEFLIDFNDFASSLGGTPTFNQTRALQPEHVAKSFGERVKLFRALRQRTDPLNRLRNSYFAYLLG
;
A
#
# COMPACT_ATOMS: atom_id res chain seq x y z
N MET A 1 -11.06 -31.38 -5.62
CA MET A 1 -11.41 -31.44 -4.19
C MET A 1 -10.93 -30.20 -3.50
N VAL A 2 -11.83 -29.43 -2.89
CA VAL A 2 -11.51 -28.19 -2.16
C VAL A 2 -11.22 -28.57 -0.71
N ASN A 3 -9.98 -28.41 -0.24
CA ASN A 3 -9.62 -28.70 1.14
C ASN A 3 -10.12 -27.56 2.05
N LYS A 4 -11.00 -27.87 3.00
CA LYS A 4 -11.37 -26.96 4.10
C LYS A 4 -10.18 -26.80 5.04
N VAL A 5 -9.68 -25.59 5.23
CA VAL A 5 -8.64 -25.26 6.20
C VAL A 5 -9.17 -24.18 7.13
N THR A 6 -9.31 -24.49 8.39
CA THR A 6 -9.66 -23.53 9.45
C THR A 6 -8.40 -22.78 9.90
N ARG A 7 -8.24 -21.52 9.49
CA ARG A 7 -7.31 -20.57 10.13
C ARG A 7 -8.11 -19.53 10.90
N SER A 8 -7.67 -19.22 12.12
CA SER A 8 -8.27 -18.21 12.97
C SER A 8 -7.63 -16.85 12.71
N PRO A 9 -8.35 -15.84 12.13
CA PRO A 9 -7.92 -14.46 12.22
C PRO A 9 -8.20 -13.92 13.63
N GLY A 10 -7.29 -13.12 14.18
CA GLY A 10 -7.44 -12.48 15.48
C GLY A 10 -8.73 -11.65 15.58
N ALA A 11 -9.34 -11.63 16.75
CA ALA A 11 -10.51 -10.82 17.05
C ALA A 11 -10.13 -9.32 17.04
N ASP A 12 -10.95 -8.50 16.40
CA ASP A 12 -10.91 -7.04 16.52
C ASP A 12 -11.81 -6.60 17.69
N SER A 13 -11.34 -5.61 18.45
CA SER A 13 -12.05 -5.06 19.61
C SER A 13 -13.36 -4.33 19.27
N SER A 14 -13.64 -4.05 18.00
CA SER A 14 -14.84 -3.32 17.57
C SER A 14 -16.12 -4.16 17.46
N GLY A 15 -16.03 -5.50 17.54
CA GLY A 15 -17.19 -6.41 17.51
C GLY A 15 -17.95 -6.48 16.16
N ILE A 16 -17.57 -5.67 15.17
CA ILE A 16 -18.29 -5.54 13.89
C ILE A 16 -17.93 -6.69 12.92
N TYR A 17 -16.77 -7.33 13.12
CA TYR A 17 -16.24 -8.30 12.18
C TYR A 17 -16.34 -9.73 12.71
N ARG A 18 -16.99 -10.59 11.93
CA ARG A 18 -17.13 -12.03 12.22
C ARG A 18 -16.07 -12.83 11.47
N ARG A 19 -15.63 -13.95 12.08
CA ARG A 19 -14.76 -14.91 11.38
C ARG A 19 -15.48 -15.46 10.14
N PRO A 20 -14.76 -15.77 9.04
CA PRO A 20 -15.39 -16.43 7.93
C PRO A 20 -15.97 -17.78 8.35
N GLN A 21 -17.16 -18.10 7.87
CA GLN A 21 -17.78 -19.41 8.08
C GLN A 21 -17.05 -20.50 7.29
N MET A 22 -16.45 -20.13 6.15
CA MET A 22 -15.77 -21.05 5.25
C MET A 22 -14.47 -20.43 4.73
N VAL A 23 -13.41 -21.23 4.69
CA VAL A 23 -12.15 -20.86 4.02
C VAL A 23 -11.86 -21.90 2.94
N LEU A 24 -11.72 -21.44 1.69
CA LEU A 24 -11.44 -22.26 0.52
C LEU A 24 -10.04 -21.97 0.01
N LYS A 25 -9.26 -23.00 -0.30
CA LYS A 25 -8.05 -22.88 -1.11
C LYS A 25 -8.41 -23.17 -2.56
N LEU A 26 -8.33 -22.14 -3.39
CA LEU A 26 -8.61 -22.24 -4.81
C LEU A 26 -7.41 -22.82 -5.54
N LYS A 27 -7.56 -23.98 -6.17
CA LYS A 27 -6.49 -24.63 -6.94
C LYS A 27 -6.51 -24.27 -8.44
N ARG A 28 -7.67 -23.94 -8.97
CA ARG A 28 -7.88 -23.64 -10.41
C ARG A 28 -8.87 -22.52 -10.56
N ALA A 29 -8.64 -21.64 -11.55
CA ALA A 29 -9.55 -20.53 -11.86
C ALA A 29 -10.93 -21.01 -12.32
N GLU A 30 -11.01 -22.19 -12.94
CA GLU A 30 -12.23 -22.82 -13.45
C GLU A 30 -13.24 -23.17 -12.34
N ASP A 31 -12.78 -23.23 -11.08
CA ASP A 31 -13.66 -23.48 -9.92
C ASP A 31 -14.40 -22.19 -9.47
N LEU A 32 -13.91 -21.00 -9.82
CA LEU A 32 -14.48 -19.70 -9.42
C LEU A 32 -15.93 -19.50 -9.84
N PRO A 33 -16.38 -19.83 -11.09
CA PRO A 33 -17.77 -19.69 -11.47
C PRO A 33 -18.73 -20.42 -10.53
N SER A 34 -18.36 -21.63 -10.12
CA SER A 34 -19.14 -22.43 -9.16
C SER A 34 -19.17 -21.80 -7.77
N VAL A 35 -18.02 -21.29 -7.28
CA VAL A 35 -17.93 -20.63 -5.97
C VAL A 35 -18.79 -19.38 -5.93
N LEU A 36 -18.80 -18.58 -6.99
CA LEU A 36 -19.54 -17.32 -7.04
C LEU A 36 -21.04 -17.52 -7.23
N SER A 37 -21.46 -18.48 -8.05
CA SER A 37 -22.87 -18.68 -8.43
C SER A 37 -23.66 -19.51 -7.40
N LYS A 38 -23.04 -20.49 -6.72
CA LYS A 38 -23.74 -21.41 -5.81
C LYS A 38 -23.92 -20.80 -4.41
N THR A 39 -24.94 -19.96 -4.23
CA THR A 39 -25.20 -19.21 -2.98
C THR A 39 -25.47 -20.10 -1.76
N LYS A 40 -26.10 -21.27 -1.95
CA LYS A 40 -26.39 -22.23 -0.87
C LYS A 40 -25.14 -22.94 -0.36
N SER A 41 -24.16 -23.17 -1.24
CA SER A 41 -22.92 -23.91 -0.89
C SER A 41 -21.82 -23.02 -0.35
N TYR A 42 -21.82 -21.74 -0.75
CA TYR A 42 -20.78 -20.76 -0.40
C TYR A 42 -21.41 -19.52 0.21
N PRO A 43 -21.39 -19.39 1.54
CA PRO A 43 -21.97 -18.25 2.26
C PRO A 43 -21.44 -16.89 1.80
N THR A 44 -22.32 -15.90 1.77
CA THR A 44 -22.03 -14.49 1.47
C THR A 44 -21.56 -13.77 2.74
N PRO A 45 -20.60 -12.81 2.64
CA PRO A 45 -19.89 -12.41 1.44
C PRO A 45 -18.78 -13.38 1.02
N ILE A 46 -18.43 -13.39 -0.27
CA ILE A 46 -17.25 -14.08 -0.76
C ILE A 46 -16.11 -13.07 -0.93
N ARG A 47 -15.01 -13.29 -0.23
CA ARG A 47 -13.84 -12.39 -0.30
C ARG A 47 -12.59 -13.15 -0.69
N MET A 48 -11.86 -12.59 -1.66
CA MET A 48 -10.55 -13.11 -2.04
C MET A 48 -9.51 -12.60 -1.06
N VAL A 49 -8.64 -13.50 -0.63
CA VAL A 49 -7.45 -13.15 0.15
C VAL A 49 -6.22 -13.60 -0.62
N GLY A 50 -5.26 -12.69 -0.79
CA GLY A 50 -3.90 -12.99 -1.22
C GLY A 50 -2.98 -13.10 -0.01
N ALA A 51 -1.90 -12.32 0.02
CA ALA A 51 -0.92 -12.34 1.10
C ALA A 51 -1.32 -11.51 2.36
N ASP A 52 -2.52 -10.97 2.42
CA ASP A 52 -3.12 -10.23 3.56
C ASP A 52 -2.27 -9.05 4.11
N TYR A 53 -1.68 -8.23 3.23
CA TYR A 53 -0.91 -7.03 3.63
C TYR A 53 -1.76 -5.80 3.95
N SER A 54 -3.07 -5.82 3.68
CA SER A 54 -3.96 -4.68 3.97
C SER A 54 -3.91 -4.31 5.45
N GLN A 55 -3.85 -3.01 5.73
CA GLN A 55 -3.91 -2.47 7.10
C GLN A 55 -5.36 -2.41 7.62
N THR A 56 -6.34 -2.64 6.76
CA THR A 56 -7.78 -2.56 7.04
C THR A 56 -8.47 -3.91 6.81
N ARG A 57 -9.75 -3.99 7.15
CA ARG A 57 -10.60 -5.18 6.96
C ARG A 57 -11.19 -5.29 5.53
N CYS A 58 -10.63 -4.60 4.56
CA CYS A 58 -11.15 -4.62 3.17
C CYS A 58 -11.19 -6.03 2.53
N VAL A 59 -10.43 -6.98 3.07
CA VAL A 59 -10.41 -8.40 2.63
C VAL A 59 -11.19 -9.35 3.56
N GLY A 60 -11.82 -8.84 4.61
CA GLY A 60 -12.52 -9.67 5.62
C GLY A 60 -13.71 -10.43 5.05
N GLY A 61 -13.87 -11.69 5.47
CA GLY A 61 -14.93 -12.60 5.02
C GLY A 61 -16.22 -12.56 5.86
N ASP A 62 -16.29 -11.83 6.95
CA ASP A 62 -17.47 -11.44 7.77
C ASP A 62 -18.58 -12.51 7.93
N GLY A 63 -18.24 -13.70 8.35
CA GLY A 63 -19.21 -14.81 8.48
C GLY A 63 -19.54 -15.51 7.14
N GLY A 64 -18.95 -15.04 6.02
CA GLY A 64 -19.12 -15.64 4.70
C GLY A 64 -17.98 -16.57 4.31
N THR A 65 -17.58 -16.52 3.05
CA THR A 65 -16.56 -17.38 2.44
C THR A 65 -15.30 -16.57 2.13
N THR A 66 -14.17 -16.96 2.69
CA THR A 66 -12.85 -16.46 2.28
C THR A 66 -12.22 -17.42 1.29
N VAL A 67 -11.75 -16.92 0.15
CA VAL A 67 -11.10 -17.72 -0.90
C VAL A 67 -9.63 -17.32 -1.00
N ASP A 68 -8.76 -18.25 -0.65
CA ASP A 68 -7.31 -18.14 -0.80
C ASP A 68 -6.94 -18.47 -2.26
N THR A 69 -6.37 -17.48 -2.95
CA THR A 69 -5.97 -17.57 -4.36
C THR A 69 -4.49 -17.88 -4.54
N GLY A 70 -3.76 -18.17 -3.46
CA GLY A 70 -2.30 -18.33 -3.48
C GLY A 70 -1.79 -19.47 -4.38
N ALA A 71 -2.63 -20.46 -4.71
CA ALA A 71 -2.25 -21.54 -5.63
C ALA A 71 -2.44 -21.19 -7.13
N LEU A 72 -2.97 -20.00 -7.45
CA LEU A 72 -2.95 -19.44 -8.82
C LEU A 72 -1.63 -18.66 -9.02
N ASP A 73 -0.51 -19.35 -9.02
CA ASP A 73 0.83 -18.78 -8.84
C ASP A 73 1.74 -18.92 -10.09
N LYS A 74 1.16 -19.19 -11.26
CA LYS A 74 1.94 -19.36 -12.50
C LYS A 74 2.20 -18.03 -13.20
N ILE A 75 3.44 -17.80 -13.59
CA ILE A 75 3.79 -16.82 -14.63
C ILE A 75 3.55 -17.54 -15.96
N VAL A 76 2.60 -17.05 -16.74
CA VAL A 76 2.06 -17.76 -17.90
C VAL A 76 2.90 -17.53 -19.15
N GLU A 77 3.32 -16.24 -19.34
CA GLU A 77 4.01 -15.83 -20.55
C GLU A 77 4.86 -14.59 -20.32
N PHE A 78 6.03 -14.54 -20.90
CA PHE A 78 6.91 -13.38 -20.98
C PHE A 78 6.94 -12.89 -22.42
N GLY A 79 6.36 -11.70 -22.69
CA GLY A 79 6.51 -10.99 -23.93
C GLY A 79 7.62 -9.94 -23.87
N GLU A 80 7.89 -9.25 -24.98
CA GLU A 80 8.91 -8.21 -25.07
C GLU A 80 8.57 -6.98 -24.18
N THR A 81 7.30 -6.59 -24.12
CA THR A 81 6.82 -5.39 -23.43
C THR A 81 5.77 -5.69 -22.37
N THR A 82 5.39 -6.96 -22.21
CA THR A 82 4.35 -7.39 -21.26
C THR A 82 4.71 -8.72 -20.61
N VAL A 83 4.11 -8.98 -19.46
CA VAL A 83 4.12 -10.29 -18.79
C VAL A 83 2.71 -10.66 -18.39
N ARG A 84 2.32 -11.92 -18.64
CA ARG A 84 1.05 -12.51 -18.24
C ARG A 84 1.26 -13.42 -17.04
N ALA A 85 0.49 -13.22 -15.98
CA ALA A 85 0.62 -14.02 -14.78
C ALA A 85 -0.73 -14.20 -14.05
N GLN A 86 -0.86 -15.29 -13.31
CA GLN A 86 -2.02 -15.56 -12.47
C GLN A 86 -2.05 -14.65 -11.22
N ALA A 87 -3.23 -14.43 -10.69
CA ALA A 87 -3.48 -13.45 -9.62
C ALA A 87 -2.83 -13.79 -8.27
N GLY A 88 -2.51 -15.05 -8.02
CA GLY A 88 -1.83 -15.51 -6.80
C GLY A 88 -0.31 -15.35 -6.83
N VAL A 89 0.30 -15.08 -7.99
CA VAL A 89 1.74 -14.83 -8.09
C VAL A 89 2.13 -13.69 -7.15
N HIS A 90 3.18 -13.90 -6.36
CA HIS A 90 3.76 -12.85 -5.52
C HIS A 90 4.58 -11.87 -6.36
N LEU A 91 4.47 -10.59 -6.06
CA LEU A 91 5.18 -9.54 -6.78
C LEU A 91 6.70 -9.76 -6.78
N GLY A 92 7.29 -10.18 -5.65
CA GLY A 92 8.72 -10.47 -5.55
C GLY A 92 9.15 -11.62 -6.48
N THR A 93 8.35 -12.67 -6.59
CA THR A 93 8.58 -13.77 -7.53
C THR A 93 8.56 -13.28 -8.97
N LEU A 94 7.58 -12.44 -9.32
CA LEU A 94 7.50 -11.86 -10.67
C LEU A 94 8.70 -10.96 -10.97
N VAL A 95 9.03 -10.06 -10.05
CA VAL A 95 10.13 -9.09 -10.23
C VAL A 95 11.49 -9.80 -10.36
N GLN A 96 11.72 -10.87 -9.60
CA GLN A 96 12.93 -11.69 -9.73
C GLN A 96 12.99 -12.39 -11.09
N ALA A 97 11.90 -13.01 -11.52
CA ALA A 97 11.82 -13.72 -12.81
C ALA A 97 11.96 -12.78 -14.02
N LEU A 98 11.51 -11.52 -13.89
CA LEU A 98 11.73 -10.48 -14.88
C LEU A 98 13.22 -10.06 -14.93
N ALA A 99 13.83 -9.83 -13.76
CA ALA A 99 15.24 -9.41 -13.68
C ALA A 99 16.20 -10.44 -14.32
N GLU A 100 15.91 -11.74 -14.16
CA GLU A 100 16.65 -12.83 -14.81
C GLU A 100 16.58 -12.79 -16.36
N ARG A 101 15.61 -12.02 -16.91
CA ARG A 101 15.42 -11.81 -18.34
C ARG A 101 15.82 -10.42 -18.82
N GLY A 102 16.47 -9.64 -17.96
CA GLY A 102 16.81 -8.25 -18.26
C GLY A 102 15.60 -7.31 -18.34
N LEU A 103 14.49 -7.66 -17.68
CA LEU A 103 13.26 -6.90 -17.67
C LEU A 103 12.91 -6.44 -16.25
N GLU A 104 12.09 -5.39 -16.15
CA GLU A 104 11.51 -4.91 -14.88
C GLU A 104 10.09 -4.36 -15.06
N LEU A 105 9.36 -4.20 -13.97
CA LEU A 105 8.13 -3.41 -13.95
C LEU A 105 8.46 -1.91 -13.94
N PRO A 106 7.67 -1.06 -14.64
CA PRO A 106 7.90 0.39 -14.65
C PRO A 106 7.84 1.05 -13.26
N LEU A 107 7.19 0.39 -12.31
CA LEU A 107 7.08 0.82 -10.93
C LEU A 107 7.06 -0.42 -10.01
N THR A 108 7.93 -0.44 -8.99
CA THR A 108 8.10 -1.60 -8.12
C THR A 108 8.01 -1.19 -6.65
N PRO A 109 6.90 -1.54 -5.95
CA PRO A 109 6.80 -1.40 -4.50
C PRO A 109 7.78 -2.32 -3.76
N GLU A 110 8.13 -1.98 -2.53
CA GLU A 110 9.06 -2.81 -1.72
C GLU A 110 8.42 -4.09 -1.13
N MET A 111 7.13 -4.32 -1.33
CA MET A 111 6.35 -5.42 -0.73
C MET A 111 6.35 -6.66 -1.62
N GLY A 112 7.33 -7.55 -1.43
CA GLY A 112 7.56 -8.70 -2.30
C GLY A 112 6.45 -9.76 -2.27
N ARG A 113 5.76 -9.95 -1.16
CA ARG A 113 4.74 -11.00 -1.02
C ARG A 113 3.32 -10.56 -1.38
N ILE A 114 3.11 -9.33 -1.82
CA ILE A 114 1.78 -8.93 -2.29
C ILE A 114 1.41 -9.73 -3.55
N SER A 115 0.18 -10.24 -3.62
CA SER A 115 -0.29 -10.97 -4.78
C SER A 115 -0.66 -10.03 -5.94
N LEU A 116 -0.50 -10.47 -7.18
CA LEU A 116 -0.86 -9.68 -8.37
C LEU A 116 -2.36 -9.38 -8.44
N GLY A 117 -3.21 -10.27 -7.91
CA GLY A 117 -4.64 -10.01 -7.77
C GLY A 117 -4.94 -8.81 -6.86
N ALA A 118 -4.21 -8.69 -5.73
CA ALA A 118 -4.32 -7.52 -4.87
C ALA A 118 -3.78 -6.25 -5.56
N VAL A 119 -2.62 -6.34 -6.22
CA VAL A 119 -2.07 -5.24 -7.05
C VAL A 119 -3.10 -4.75 -8.08
N ALA A 120 -3.83 -5.67 -8.69
CA ALA A 120 -4.76 -5.35 -9.78
C ALA A 120 -5.98 -4.54 -9.34
N VAL A 121 -6.48 -4.76 -8.13
CA VAL A 121 -7.78 -4.22 -7.70
C VAL A 121 -7.72 -3.31 -6.49
N THR A 122 -6.53 -3.07 -5.90
CA THR A 122 -6.35 -2.17 -4.75
C THR A 122 -5.50 -0.96 -5.11
N THR A 123 -5.62 0.10 -4.32
CA THR A 123 -4.75 1.26 -4.47
C THR A 123 -3.44 1.06 -3.69
N LEU A 124 -2.32 1.14 -4.40
CA LEU A 124 -0.97 1.05 -3.85
C LEU A 124 -0.15 2.26 -4.33
N PRO A 125 -0.35 3.45 -3.72
CA PRO A 125 0.35 4.65 -4.11
C PRO A 125 1.87 4.50 -3.93
N GLN A 126 2.65 4.90 -4.95
CA GLN A 126 4.11 4.78 -4.95
C GLN A 126 4.77 5.96 -5.66
N ALA A 127 5.92 6.36 -5.18
CA ALA A 127 6.79 7.27 -5.91
C ALA A 127 7.35 6.57 -7.17
N SER A 128 7.25 7.24 -8.31
CA SER A 128 7.70 6.73 -9.62
C SER A 128 8.81 7.57 -10.21
N TYR A 129 9.77 6.93 -10.85
CA TYR A 129 10.90 7.55 -11.52
C TYR A 129 10.77 7.40 -13.05
N GLY A 130 10.02 8.25 -13.70
CA GLY A 130 10.03 8.37 -15.15
C GLY A 130 8.70 8.18 -15.85
N ALA A 131 7.91 7.15 -15.59
CA ALA A 131 6.73 6.84 -16.40
C ALA A 131 5.44 7.63 -16.04
N GLY A 132 5.50 8.60 -15.12
CA GLY A 132 4.31 9.37 -14.70
C GLY A 132 3.25 8.51 -13.99
N LEU A 133 3.61 7.32 -13.50
CA LEU A 133 2.72 6.40 -12.80
C LEU A 133 2.66 6.74 -11.31
N ALA A 134 1.50 6.56 -10.68
CA ALA A 134 1.33 6.75 -9.24
C ALA A 134 1.07 5.45 -8.49
N GLN A 135 0.76 4.37 -9.20
CA GLN A 135 0.51 3.07 -8.61
C GLN A 135 0.71 1.92 -9.61
N LEU A 136 1.03 0.74 -9.10
CA LEU A 136 1.38 -0.42 -9.94
C LEU A 136 0.19 -0.93 -10.76
N SER A 137 -1.05 -0.80 -10.29
CA SER A 137 -2.24 -1.17 -11.07
C SER A 137 -2.34 -0.41 -12.39
N SER A 138 -1.71 0.76 -12.52
CA SER A 138 -1.66 1.52 -13.78
C SER A 138 -0.75 0.88 -14.84
N CYS A 139 0.08 -0.10 -14.47
CA CYS A 139 0.87 -0.91 -15.42
C CYS A 139 0.06 -2.07 -16.04
N ILE A 140 -1.13 -2.37 -15.52
CA ILE A 140 -1.94 -3.49 -15.99
C ILE A 140 -2.64 -3.11 -17.28
N THR A 141 -2.48 -3.94 -18.31
CA THR A 141 -3.04 -3.74 -19.66
C THR A 141 -4.25 -4.63 -19.92
N GLU A 142 -4.35 -5.78 -19.22
CA GLU A 142 -5.45 -6.73 -19.34
C GLU A 142 -5.76 -7.37 -17.98
N LEU A 143 -7.05 -7.56 -17.73
CA LEU A 143 -7.57 -8.30 -16.58
C LEU A 143 -8.50 -9.42 -17.07
N LYS A 144 -8.28 -10.64 -16.60
CA LYS A 144 -9.29 -11.71 -16.68
C LYS A 144 -9.93 -11.90 -15.32
N LEU A 145 -11.24 -11.81 -15.27
CA LEU A 145 -11.99 -11.92 -14.02
C LEU A 145 -13.29 -12.70 -14.19
N ILE A 146 -13.77 -13.25 -13.08
CA ILE A 146 -15.07 -13.91 -12.98
C ILE A 146 -16.02 -12.95 -12.26
N THR A 147 -17.16 -12.65 -12.90
CA THR A 147 -18.21 -11.79 -12.31
C THR A 147 -18.95 -12.52 -11.17
N PRO A 148 -19.71 -11.80 -10.31
CA PRO A 148 -20.52 -12.42 -9.25
C PRO A 148 -21.50 -13.50 -9.74
N GLN A 149 -21.92 -13.43 -11.03
CA GLN A 149 -22.79 -14.41 -11.68
C GLN A 149 -22.03 -15.64 -12.20
N GLY A 150 -20.69 -15.69 -12.03
CA GLY A 150 -19.87 -16.79 -12.52
C GLY A 150 -19.45 -16.69 -13.98
N LYS A 151 -19.68 -15.54 -14.65
CA LYS A 151 -19.28 -15.32 -16.05
C LYS A 151 -17.84 -14.81 -16.11
N GLN A 152 -17.01 -15.44 -16.96
CA GLN A 152 -15.67 -14.91 -17.25
C GLN A 152 -15.77 -13.75 -18.23
N ILE A 153 -15.01 -12.68 -17.92
CA ILE A 153 -14.83 -11.54 -18.81
C ILE A 153 -13.34 -11.17 -18.90
N VAL A 154 -12.96 -10.59 -20.04
CA VAL A 154 -11.64 -10.02 -20.27
C VAL A 154 -11.82 -8.53 -20.46
N VAL A 155 -11.03 -7.74 -19.73
CA VAL A 155 -11.06 -6.28 -19.81
C VAL A 155 -9.66 -5.78 -20.15
N THR A 156 -9.56 -4.96 -21.19
CA THR A 156 -8.31 -4.38 -21.68
C THR A 156 -8.30 -2.88 -21.51
N GLU A 157 -7.16 -2.25 -21.71
CA GLU A 157 -7.01 -0.77 -21.66
C GLU A 157 -7.86 -0.04 -22.70
N GLN A 158 -8.35 -0.69 -23.74
CA GLN A 158 -9.29 -0.10 -24.70
C GLN A 158 -10.63 0.24 -24.04
N GLN A 159 -11.03 -0.54 -23.03
CA GLN A 159 -12.23 -0.34 -22.21
C GLN A 159 -11.88 0.57 -20.99
N ARG A 160 -11.41 1.79 -21.28
CA ARG A 160 -10.80 2.70 -20.29
C ARG A 160 -11.62 2.91 -19.04
N ASP A 161 -12.92 3.13 -19.17
CA ASP A 161 -13.80 3.42 -18.03
C ASP A 161 -13.99 2.20 -17.13
N LEU A 162 -14.15 1.02 -17.71
CA LEU A 162 -14.26 -0.21 -16.93
C LEU A 162 -12.93 -0.56 -16.26
N MET A 163 -11.82 -0.46 -16.99
CA MET A 163 -10.48 -0.69 -16.44
C MET A 163 -10.20 0.26 -15.28
N ARG A 164 -10.54 1.55 -15.39
CA ARG A 164 -10.39 2.56 -14.33
C ARG A 164 -11.11 2.17 -13.05
N VAL A 165 -12.33 1.65 -13.16
CA VAL A 165 -13.12 1.23 -12.00
C VAL A 165 -12.57 -0.07 -11.41
N LEU A 166 -12.17 -1.04 -12.24
CA LEU A 166 -11.64 -2.33 -11.81
C LEU A 166 -10.31 -2.19 -11.03
N ARG A 167 -9.40 -1.31 -11.47
CA ARG A 167 -8.10 -1.08 -10.83
C ARG A 167 -8.19 -0.59 -9.38
N SER A 168 -9.35 -0.18 -8.91
CA SER A 168 -9.60 0.21 -7.53
C SER A 168 -10.93 -0.34 -7.01
N SER A 169 -11.36 -1.49 -7.51
CA SER A 169 -12.62 -2.13 -7.14
C SER A 169 -12.56 -2.92 -5.84
N PHE A 170 -11.37 -3.20 -5.31
CA PHE A 170 -11.16 -4.03 -4.13
C PHE A 170 -11.84 -5.41 -4.22
N GLY A 171 -12.00 -5.92 -5.45
CA GLY A 171 -12.67 -7.18 -5.72
C GLY A 171 -14.20 -7.15 -5.57
N LEU A 172 -14.83 -5.96 -5.48
CA LEU A 172 -16.29 -5.81 -5.33
C LEU A 172 -17.08 -5.96 -6.64
N LEU A 173 -16.39 -6.01 -7.78
CA LEU A 173 -17.00 -6.15 -9.11
C LEU A 173 -16.72 -7.51 -9.77
N GLY A 174 -15.90 -8.33 -9.16
CA GLY A 174 -15.51 -9.64 -9.66
C GLY A 174 -14.18 -10.10 -9.10
N VAL A 175 -13.82 -11.34 -9.40
CA VAL A 175 -12.61 -12.00 -8.93
C VAL A 175 -11.59 -12.07 -10.05
N VAL A 176 -10.54 -11.28 -9.98
CA VAL A 176 -9.42 -11.34 -10.93
C VAL A 176 -8.62 -12.62 -10.69
N HIS A 177 -8.36 -13.38 -11.75
CA HIS A 177 -7.58 -14.62 -11.70
C HIS A 177 -6.32 -14.60 -12.58
N GLU A 178 -6.24 -13.66 -13.56
CA GLU A 178 -5.07 -13.48 -14.42
C GLU A 178 -4.93 -11.99 -14.80
N VAL A 179 -3.68 -11.53 -14.93
CA VAL A 179 -3.33 -10.16 -15.27
C VAL A 179 -2.24 -10.12 -16.34
N VAL A 180 -2.24 -9.07 -17.16
CA VAL A 180 -1.13 -8.71 -18.03
C VAL A 180 -0.58 -7.36 -17.58
N LEU A 181 0.73 -7.28 -17.35
CA LEU A 181 1.40 -6.05 -16.93
C LEU A 181 2.42 -5.62 -17.99
N ARG A 182 2.60 -4.31 -18.14
CA ARG A 182 3.73 -3.75 -18.90
C ARG A 182 5.04 -4.04 -18.19
N VAL A 183 6.05 -4.33 -18.99
CA VAL A 183 7.45 -4.43 -18.57
C VAL A 183 8.32 -3.51 -19.43
N ARG A 184 9.53 -3.24 -18.98
CA ARG A 184 10.55 -2.49 -19.70
C ARG A 184 11.92 -3.10 -19.45
N PRO A 185 12.97 -2.72 -20.21
CA PRO A 185 14.33 -3.15 -19.92
C PRO A 185 14.76 -2.85 -18.48
N LEU A 186 15.46 -3.78 -17.86
CA LEU A 186 15.99 -3.65 -16.51
C LEU A 186 16.98 -2.50 -16.45
N THR A 187 16.69 -1.51 -15.60
CA THR A 187 17.53 -0.32 -15.46
C THR A 187 17.91 -0.11 -14.00
N ALA A 188 19.16 0.20 -13.76
CA ALA A 188 19.64 0.49 -12.41
C ALA A 188 19.05 1.82 -11.90
N VAL A 189 18.92 1.90 -10.60
CA VAL A 189 18.42 3.09 -9.89
C VAL A 189 19.48 3.60 -8.94
N LYS A 190 19.86 4.86 -9.09
CA LYS A 190 20.72 5.57 -8.16
C LYS A 190 19.86 6.20 -7.07
N ILE A 191 20.28 6.06 -5.81
CA ILE A 191 19.58 6.59 -4.64
C ILE A 191 20.46 7.61 -3.93
N ASP A 192 19.95 8.82 -3.78
CA ASP A 192 20.61 9.92 -3.07
C ASP A 192 19.74 10.42 -1.91
N TYR A 193 20.39 10.88 -0.84
CA TYR A 193 19.74 11.39 0.36
C TYR A 193 20.19 12.79 0.69
N GLN A 194 19.24 13.64 1.09
CA GLN A 194 19.49 14.97 1.62
C GLN A 194 18.68 15.20 2.89
N VAL A 195 19.30 15.65 3.96
CA VAL A 195 18.61 15.99 5.22
C VAL A 195 18.44 17.50 5.32
N LEU A 196 17.21 17.96 5.46
CA LEU A 196 16.85 19.39 5.53
C LEU A 196 16.04 19.69 6.79
N PRO A 197 16.22 20.87 7.41
CA PRO A 197 15.23 21.43 8.32
C PRO A 197 13.89 21.62 7.62
N LEU A 198 12.77 21.51 8.34
CA LEU A 198 11.43 21.73 7.78
C LEU A 198 11.30 23.08 7.07
N LYS A 199 11.81 24.16 7.69
CA LYS A 199 11.77 25.52 7.11
C LYS A 199 12.51 25.58 5.76
N GLU A 200 13.69 24.98 5.68
CA GLU A 200 14.49 24.94 4.44
C GLU A 200 13.84 24.06 3.37
N PHE A 201 13.28 22.91 3.75
CA PHE A 201 12.54 22.04 2.85
C PHE A 201 11.37 22.81 2.21
N ASN A 202 10.57 23.50 3.01
CA ASN A 202 9.43 24.28 2.53
C ASN A 202 9.87 25.43 1.59
N ALA A 203 10.95 26.14 1.93
CA ALA A 203 11.49 27.21 1.09
C ALA A 203 12.01 26.70 -0.28
N ARG A 204 12.55 25.47 -0.30
CA ARG A 204 13.12 24.83 -1.49
C ARG A 204 12.17 23.86 -2.18
N PHE A 205 10.92 23.75 -1.73
CA PHE A 205 9.99 22.70 -2.17
C PHE A 205 9.82 22.66 -3.68
N ALA A 206 9.62 23.81 -4.33
CA ALA A 206 9.46 23.89 -5.78
C ALA A 206 10.68 23.26 -6.51
N SER A 207 11.89 23.68 -6.18
CA SER A 207 13.11 23.14 -6.80
C SER A 207 13.35 21.66 -6.49
N ILE A 208 12.95 21.18 -5.30
CA ILE A 208 13.03 19.77 -4.94
C ILE A 208 12.09 18.94 -5.82
N VAL A 209 10.89 19.44 -6.08
CA VAL A 209 9.87 18.75 -6.87
C VAL A 209 10.15 18.79 -8.38
N GLU A 210 10.72 19.89 -8.89
CA GLU A 210 11.08 20.06 -10.31
C GLU A 210 12.25 19.16 -10.72
N ALA A 211 13.16 18.88 -9.81
CA ALA A 211 14.29 18.00 -10.11
C ALA A 211 13.82 16.56 -10.41
N PRO A 212 14.44 15.90 -11.43
CA PRO A 212 14.00 14.59 -11.90
C PRO A 212 14.12 13.50 -10.83
N GLY A 213 13.29 12.45 -10.98
CA GLY A 213 13.32 11.25 -10.15
C GLY A 213 12.14 11.10 -9.21
N ALA A 214 12.04 9.91 -8.63
CA ALA A 214 11.06 9.60 -7.59
C ALA A 214 11.48 10.22 -6.27
N LEU A 215 10.53 10.81 -5.55
CA LEU A 215 10.76 11.40 -4.23
C LEU A 215 10.07 10.60 -3.15
N ARG A 216 10.85 10.24 -2.13
CA ARG A 216 10.34 9.74 -0.84
C ARG A 216 10.88 10.63 0.27
N LEU A 217 10.06 10.82 1.29
CA LEU A 217 10.44 11.61 2.45
C LEU A 217 10.39 10.74 3.70
N HIS A 218 11.32 11.00 4.61
CA HIS A 218 11.32 10.42 5.95
C HIS A 218 11.29 11.55 6.97
N MET A 219 10.16 11.69 7.66
CA MET A 219 9.86 12.84 8.50
C MET A 219 10.06 12.54 9.96
N SER A 220 10.68 13.48 10.67
CA SER A 220 10.89 13.44 12.11
C SER A 220 10.35 14.72 12.74
N PRO A 221 9.04 14.81 13.06
CA PRO A 221 8.40 16.02 13.56
C PRO A 221 9.07 16.62 14.81
N PHE A 222 9.50 15.77 15.74
CA PHE A 222 10.12 16.21 17.00
C PHE A 222 11.56 16.72 16.88
N ASN A 223 12.17 16.56 15.71
CA ASN A 223 13.50 17.07 15.40
C ASN A 223 13.47 18.14 14.30
N ASP A 224 12.31 18.54 13.81
CA ASP A 224 12.11 19.47 12.71
C ASP A 224 12.96 19.13 11.47
N ARG A 225 13.06 17.84 11.12
CA ARG A 225 13.90 17.35 10.03
C ARG A 225 13.11 16.48 9.05
N ILE A 226 13.47 16.64 7.78
CA ILE A 226 13.00 15.82 6.66
C ILE A 226 14.22 15.27 5.93
N THR A 227 14.27 13.96 5.76
CA THR A 227 15.22 13.31 4.85
C THR A 227 14.53 13.12 3.50
N VAL A 228 15.04 13.76 2.48
CA VAL A 228 14.62 13.61 1.10
C VAL A 228 15.42 12.47 0.48
N GLU A 229 14.74 11.41 0.09
CA GLU A 229 15.28 10.30 -0.69
C GLU A 229 14.89 10.51 -2.15
N ARG A 230 15.87 10.63 -3.04
CA ARG A 230 15.66 10.77 -4.49
C ARG A 230 16.17 9.51 -5.18
N ARG A 231 15.33 8.95 -6.02
CA ARG A 231 15.67 7.79 -6.86
C ARG A 231 15.64 8.21 -8.32
N THR A 232 16.75 8.06 -9.02
CA THR A 232 16.88 8.37 -10.46
C THR A 232 17.31 7.13 -11.22
N LEU A 233 16.82 6.97 -12.46
CA LEU A 233 17.33 5.92 -13.35
C LEU A 233 18.79 6.20 -13.70
N ASP A 234 19.60 5.17 -13.71
CA ASP A 234 21.00 5.22 -14.10
C ASP A 234 21.25 4.21 -15.22
N GLU A 235 21.06 4.66 -16.45
CA GLU A 235 21.24 3.83 -17.64
C GLU A 235 22.71 3.45 -17.91
N SER A 236 23.65 4.16 -17.28
CA SER A 236 25.09 3.90 -17.42
C SER A 236 25.59 2.80 -16.50
N ALA A 237 24.84 2.47 -15.46
CA ALA A 237 25.28 1.48 -14.47
C ALA A 237 25.04 0.04 -14.97
N SER A 238 26.12 -0.71 -15.05
CA SER A 238 26.10 -2.15 -15.41
C SER A 238 26.20 -3.09 -14.22
N PHE A 239 26.26 -2.56 -12.99
CA PHE A 239 26.41 -3.37 -11.77
C PHE A 239 25.72 -2.71 -10.57
N SER A 240 25.40 -3.51 -9.55
CA SER A 240 24.79 -3.07 -8.30
C SER A 240 25.85 -2.78 -7.23
N ARG A 241 25.62 -1.74 -6.41
CA ARG A 241 26.35 -1.45 -5.18
C ARG A 241 25.42 -1.57 -3.97
N SER A 242 24.62 -2.62 -3.94
CA SER A 242 23.53 -2.77 -2.95
C SER A 242 24.00 -3.28 -1.58
N GLY A 243 25.28 -3.61 -1.39
CA GLY A 243 25.79 -4.18 -0.13
C GLY A 243 25.40 -3.37 1.11
N ILE A 244 25.58 -2.05 1.06
CA ILE A 244 25.19 -1.13 2.16
C ILE A 244 23.66 -1.08 2.34
N TRP A 245 22.92 -1.16 1.24
CA TRP A 245 21.45 -1.25 1.30
C TRP A 245 20.97 -2.53 2.00
N GLN A 246 21.65 -3.66 1.81
CA GLN A 246 21.32 -4.90 2.49
C GLN A 246 21.55 -4.79 4.01
N ILE A 247 22.62 -4.13 4.44
CA ILE A 247 22.86 -3.80 5.85
C ILE A 247 21.75 -2.91 6.39
N ARG A 248 21.40 -1.82 5.69
CA ARG A 248 20.28 -0.94 6.02
C ARG A 248 18.98 -1.72 6.13
N LYS A 249 18.68 -2.58 5.15
CA LYS A 249 17.48 -3.42 5.12
C LYS A 249 17.42 -4.34 6.35
N SER A 250 18.54 -4.91 6.76
CA SER A 250 18.65 -5.73 7.97
C SER A 250 18.43 -4.93 9.25
N VAL A 251 19.03 -3.75 9.39
CA VAL A 251 18.84 -2.84 10.53
C VAL A 251 17.39 -2.39 10.64
N MET A 252 16.80 -1.94 9.55
CA MET A 252 15.39 -1.50 9.50
C MET A 252 14.41 -2.66 9.79
N ARG A 253 14.76 -3.87 9.37
CA ARG A 253 13.92 -5.04 9.52
C ARG A 253 13.96 -5.66 10.91
N ASN A 254 15.14 -5.70 11.53
CA ASN A 254 15.37 -6.50 12.72
C ASN A 254 15.65 -5.64 13.95
N VAL A 255 16.49 -4.63 13.83
CA VAL A 255 16.97 -3.84 14.98
C VAL A 255 15.95 -2.79 15.41
N LEU A 256 15.39 -2.04 14.47
CA LEU A 256 14.46 -0.95 14.80
C LEU A 256 13.13 -1.42 15.38
N PRO A 257 12.44 -2.44 14.82
CA PRO A 257 11.21 -2.93 15.42
C PRO A 257 11.44 -3.62 16.76
N ALA A 258 12.54 -4.39 16.91
CA ALA A 258 12.90 -4.99 18.19
C ALA A 258 13.17 -3.92 19.25
N PHE A 259 13.91 -2.89 18.91
CA PHE A 259 14.19 -1.77 19.81
C PHE A 259 12.92 -0.97 20.13
N GLY A 260 12.09 -0.65 19.13
CA GLY A 260 10.82 0.07 19.30
C GLY A 260 9.84 -0.69 20.20
N SER A 261 9.71 -2.00 20.02
CA SER A 261 8.85 -2.85 20.86
C SER A 261 9.39 -2.94 22.30
N THR A 262 10.71 -3.09 22.47
CA THR A 262 11.35 -3.16 23.80
C THR A 262 11.24 -1.83 24.53
N VAL A 263 11.52 -0.70 23.86
CA VAL A 263 11.35 0.65 24.44
C VAL A 263 9.87 0.93 24.74
N GLY A 264 8.96 0.45 23.91
CA GLY A 264 7.51 0.59 24.13
C GLY A 264 6.98 -0.21 25.30
N SER A 265 7.54 -1.39 25.57
CA SER A 265 7.07 -2.30 26.61
C SER A 265 7.77 -2.11 27.97
N VAL A 266 9.03 -1.68 27.98
CA VAL A 266 9.86 -1.66 29.22
C VAL A 266 9.91 -0.27 29.86
N LEU A 267 9.75 0.82 29.12
CA LEU A 267 9.85 2.19 29.64
C LEU A 267 8.47 2.79 29.90
N ALA A 268 8.03 2.67 31.15
CA ALA A 268 6.80 3.29 31.64
C ALA A 268 6.86 4.85 31.67
N ALA A 269 8.07 5.46 31.65
CA ALA A 269 8.25 6.91 31.70
C ALA A 269 8.22 7.54 30.30
N PRO A 270 7.16 8.31 29.94
CA PRO A 270 7.00 8.86 28.58
C PRO A 270 8.14 9.78 28.14
N GLY A 271 8.74 10.54 29.07
CA GLY A 271 9.86 11.43 28.77
C GLY A 271 11.14 10.69 28.37
N LEU A 272 11.51 9.63 29.08
CA LEU A 272 12.69 8.81 28.76
C LEU A 272 12.51 8.08 27.43
N ARG A 273 11.31 7.54 27.19
CA ARG A 273 10.94 6.93 25.91
C ARG A 273 11.08 7.92 24.75
N ALA A 274 10.63 9.17 24.91
CA ALA A 274 10.73 10.21 23.88
C ALA A 274 12.20 10.55 23.55
N VAL A 275 13.07 10.64 24.57
CA VAL A 275 14.52 10.90 24.40
C VAL A 275 15.18 9.75 23.65
N MET A 276 14.90 8.50 24.02
CA MET A 276 15.47 7.32 23.36
C MET A 276 15.00 7.20 21.91
N LEU A 277 13.73 7.41 21.61
CA LEU A 277 13.20 7.41 20.24
C LEU A 277 13.83 8.53 19.41
N SER A 278 14.04 9.73 19.98
CA SER A 278 14.71 10.84 19.30
C SER A 278 16.17 10.53 19.01
N GLY A 279 16.89 9.95 19.97
CA GLY A 279 18.27 9.52 19.83
C GLY A 279 18.42 8.44 18.73
N MET A 280 17.55 7.44 18.75
CA MET A 280 17.51 6.37 17.73
C MET A 280 17.22 6.93 16.33
N GLN A 281 16.23 7.80 16.19
CA GLN A 281 15.90 8.44 14.92
C GLN A 281 17.04 9.33 14.41
N LYS A 282 17.80 9.97 15.31
CA LYS A 282 18.99 10.76 14.96
C LYS A 282 20.15 9.87 14.52
N ALA A 283 20.44 8.80 15.25
CA ALA A 283 21.48 7.83 14.91
C ALA A 283 21.19 7.14 13.57
N LEU A 284 19.95 6.70 13.37
CA LEU A 284 19.51 6.10 12.12
C LEU A 284 19.72 7.03 10.92
N ARG A 285 19.33 8.32 11.06
CA ARG A 285 19.55 9.32 10.01
C ARG A 285 21.02 9.54 9.71
N ALA A 286 21.85 9.68 10.75
CA ALA A 286 23.28 9.86 10.55
C ALA A 286 23.93 8.69 9.81
N THR A 287 23.47 7.47 10.10
CA THR A 287 23.91 6.26 9.39
C THR A 287 23.43 6.25 7.96
N LEU A 288 22.16 6.59 7.71
CA LEU A 288 21.59 6.66 6.35
C LEU A 288 22.27 7.72 5.49
N ASP A 289 22.48 8.94 6.04
CA ASP A 289 23.08 10.06 5.32
C ASP A 289 24.53 9.78 4.91
N ARG A 290 25.30 9.05 5.73
CA ARG A 290 26.72 8.74 5.46
C ARG A 290 26.92 7.52 4.57
N SER A 291 26.06 6.51 4.68
CA SER A 291 26.31 5.19 4.11
C SER A 291 25.60 4.91 2.78
N THR A 292 24.66 5.78 2.35
CA THR A 292 23.77 5.48 1.24
C THR A 292 23.78 6.50 0.10
N ARG A 293 24.72 7.45 0.09
CA ARG A 293 24.85 8.38 -1.04
C ARG A 293 25.35 7.67 -2.28
N GLY A 294 24.61 7.81 -3.39
CA GLY A 294 24.97 7.24 -4.68
C GLY A 294 24.92 5.72 -4.72
N VAL A 295 24.11 5.08 -3.87
CA VAL A 295 23.85 3.64 -3.99
C VAL A 295 23.15 3.37 -5.31
N VAL A 296 23.71 2.45 -6.10
CA VAL A 296 23.12 1.97 -7.35
C VAL A 296 22.62 0.56 -7.15
N MET A 297 21.37 0.29 -7.53
CA MET A 297 20.75 -1.01 -7.35
C MET A 297 19.61 -1.24 -8.35
N TYR A 298 19.21 -2.50 -8.51
CA TYR A 298 18.05 -2.87 -9.31
C TYR A 298 16.79 -3.05 -8.43
N ALA A 299 15.61 -2.91 -9.05
CA ALA A 299 14.34 -2.99 -8.33
C ALA A 299 14.11 -4.30 -7.56
N HIS A 300 14.58 -5.45 -8.08
CA HIS A 300 14.47 -6.74 -7.39
C HIS A 300 15.27 -6.81 -6.09
N GLU A 301 16.32 -6.01 -5.92
CA GLU A 301 17.19 -6.04 -4.74
C GLU A 301 16.57 -5.35 -3.53
N TRP A 302 15.62 -4.40 -3.70
CA TRP A 302 14.93 -3.77 -2.56
C TRP A 302 13.68 -4.51 -2.10
N MET A 303 13.26 -5.56 -2.81
CA MET A 303 12.07 -6.31 -2.45
C MET A 303 12.16 -6.90 -1.05
N ARG A 304 11.07 -6.80 -0.29
CA ARG A 304 10.95 -7.36 1.06
C ARG A 304 10.15 -8.64 0.98
N ASP A 305 10.81 -9.75 1.23
CA ASP A 305 10.17 -11.06 1.35
C ASP A 305 9.89 -11.38 2.83
N MET A 306 8.78 -10.82 3.36
CA MET A 306 8.35 -11.04 4.73
C MET A 306 6.86 -11.41 4.74
N PRO A 307 6.43 -12.46 5.47
CA PRO A 307 5.02 -12.78 5.64
C PRO A 307 4.22 -11.62 6.27
N ALA A 308 2.94 -11.47 5.89
CA ALA A 308 2.10 -10.37 6.36
C ALA A 308 1.94 -10.36 7.88
N GLU A 309 1.82 -11.53 8.51
CA GLU A 309 1.72 -11.63 9.96
C GLU A 309 2.98 -11.10 10.67
N ALA A 310 4.16 -11.47 10.16
CA ALA A 310 5.43 -11.01 10.70
C ALA A 310 5.64 -9.50 10.44
N TRP A 311 5.12 -8.98 9.33
CA TRP A 311 5.12 -7.57 9.02
C TRP A 311 4.20 -6.78 9.96
N LYS A 312 2.92 -7.16 10.04
CA LYS A 312 1.90 -6.50 10.87
C LYS A 312 2.23 -6.53 12.36
N ALA A 313 2.88 -7.61 12.84
CA ALA A 313 3.33 -7.71 14.24
C ALA A 313 4.42 -6.72 14.62
N ARG A 314 5.12 -6.12 13.65
CA ARG A 314 6.26 -5.25 13.87
C ARG A 314 6.08 -3.83 13.32
N HIS A 315 5.12 -3.66 12.43
CA HIS A 315 4.93 -2.41 11.71
C HIS A 315 3.48 -2.24 11.30
N THR A 316 2.90 -1.14 11.71
CA THR A 316 1.59 -0.67 11.27
C THR A 316 1.68 0.78 10.83
N TYR A 317 0.85 1.18 9.90
CA TYR A 317 0.82 2.55 9.37
C TYR A 317 -0.58 2.91 8.87
N SER A 318 -0.79 4.21 8.66
CA SER A 318 -1.94 4.75 7.95
C SER A 318 -1.46 5.65 6.83
N LEU A 319 -2.25 5.85 5.78
CA LEU A 319 -1.85 6.63 4.61
C LEU A 319 -2.94 7.63 4.22
N TRP A 320 -2.53 8.88 4.08
CA TRP A 320 -3.31 9.94 3.45
C TRP A 320 -2.46 10.66 2.41
N ALA A 321 -3.06 11.08 1.29
CA ALA A 321 -2.39 11.85 0.24
C ALA A 321 -2.99 13.26 0.16
N PHE A 322 -2.12 14.25 -0.06
CA PHE A 322 -2.47 15.67 -0.09
C PHE A 322 -2.03 16.29 -1.42
N PRO A 323 -2.76 17.28 -1.97
CA PRO A 323 -2.34 17.98 -3.18
C PRO A 323 -0.91 18.51 -3.05
N GLN A 324 -0.11 18.34 -4.11
CA GLN A 324 1.28 18.79 -4.11
C GLN A 324 1.42 20.28 -3.85
N ALA A 325 0.50 21.10 -4.37
CA ALA A 325 0.54 22.56 -4.20
C ALA A 325 0.45 22.99 -2.73
N ASP A 326 -0.33 22.28 -1.91
CA ASP A 326 -0.58 22.61 -0.52
C ASP A 326 0.41 21.93 0.44
N TYR A 327 1.27 21.05 -0.07
CA TYR A 327 2.05 20.14 0.76
C TYR A 327 3.00 20.81 1.75
N PRO A 328 3.69 21.93 1.45
CA PRO A 328 4.52 22.64 2.45
C PRO A 328 3.72 23.12 3.66
N LYS A 329 2.48 23.60 3.44
CA LYS A 329 1.56 23.99 4.52
C LYS A 329 1.12 22.76 5.31
N VAL A 330 0.68 21.70 4.62
CA VAL A 330 0.27 20.44 5.25
C VAL A 330 1.36 19.84 6.12
N LEU A 331 2.63 19.89 5.68
CA LEU A 331 3.77 19.44 6.48
C LEU A 331 3.96 20.25 7.76
N SER A 332 3.86 21.57 7.65
CA SER A 332 3.97 22.45 8.82
C SER A 332 2.89 22.15 9.86
N GLU A 333 1.66 21.99 9.39
CA GLU A 333 0.51 21.60 10.23
C GLU A 333 0.69 20.20 10.83
N TYR A 334 1.15 19.21 10.04
CA TYR A 334 1.42 17.87 10.54
C TYR A 334 2.50 17.84 11.64
N PHE A 335 3.57 18.60 11.48
CA PHE A 335 4.62 18.69 12.50
C PHE A 335 4.10 19.35 13.79
N SER A 336 3.26 20.36 13.65
CA SER A 336 2.59 21.02 14.78
C SER A 336 1.59 20.07 15.45
N PHE A 337 0.75 19.37 14.68
CA PHE A 337 -0.17 18.35 15.16
C PHE A 337 0.54 17.29 16.01
N CYS A 338 1.62 16.69 15.50
CA CYS A 338 2.38 15.68 16.24
C CYS A 338 2.90 16.20 17.59
N LYS A 339 3.40 17.45 17.63
CA LYS A 339 3.92 18.07 18.87
C LYS A 339 2.81 18.38 19.86
N SER A 340 1.68 18.92 19.41
CA SER A 340 0.50 19.22 20.25
C SER A 340 -0.11 17.93 20.79
N TYR A 341 -0.31 16.94 19.93
CA TYR A 341 -0.83 15.63 20.32
C TYR A 341 0.03 14.99 21.43
N TYR A 342 1.36 15.08 21.30
CA TYR A 342 2.25 14.58 22.36
C TYR A 342 2.13 15.34 23.69
N LYS A 343 1.94 16.66 23.65
CA LYS A 343 1.73 17.45 24.87
C LYS A 343 0.47 17.03 25.62
N GLU A 344 -0.61 16.77 24.88
CA GLU A 344 -1.94 16.45 25.41
C GLU A 344 -2.05 14.98 25.80
N ASN A 345 -1.69 14.06 24.90
CA ASN A 345 -1.95 12.63 25.01
C ASN A 345 -0.72 11.79 25.39
N ARG A 346 0.48 12.42 25.48
CA ARG A 346 1.77 11.74 25.76
C ARG A 346 2.11 10.62 24.78
N TYR A 347 1.49 10.62 23.59
CA TYR A 347 1.74 9.66 22.52
C TYR A 347 2.52 10.30 21.36
N ARG A 348 3.42 9.54 20.77
CA ARG A 348 4.10 9.85 19.50
C ARG A 348 4.39 8.56 18.76
N CYS A 349 4.34 8.65 17.42
CA CYS A 349 4.68 7.52 16.56
C CYS A 349 6.08 6.97 16.88
N SER A 350 6.18 5.67 17.06
CA SER A 350 7.43 4.98 17.39
C SER A 350 8.36 4.82 16.18
N VAL A 351 7.81 4.91 14.96
CA VAL A 351 8.56 4.78 13.71
C VAL A 351 8.57 6.12 12.97
N VAL A 352 9.57 6.33 12.13
CA VAL A 352 9.69 7.52 11.27
C VAL A 352 8.51 7.55 10.28
N THR A 353 7.86 8.71 10.16
CA THR A 353 6.76 8.89 9.20
C THR A 353 7.30 8.92 7.77
N GLY A 354 6.75 8.08 6.93
CA GLY A 354 7.04 8.05 5.49
C GLY A 354 6.20 9.06 4.70
N ALA A 355 6.68 9.40 3.50
CA ALA A 355 5.87 10.04 2.48
C ALA A 355 6.43 9.72 1.08
N SER A 356 5.56 9.73 0.07
CA SER A 356 5.91 9.50 -1.33
C SER A 356 5.27 10.56 -2.21
N ARG A 357 6.02 11.09 -3.17
CA ARG A 357 5.45 11.92 -4.24
C ARG A 357 4.72 11.03 -5.23
N LEU A 358 3.49 11.37 -5.54
CA LEU A 358 2.64 10.68 -6.50
C LEU A 358 2.43 11.57 -7.73
N HIS A 359 2.61 11.00 -8.92
CA HIS A 359 2.12 11.62 -10.14
C HIS A 359 0.59 11.60 -10.19
N GLN A 360 -0.03 12.43 -11.01
CA GLN A 360 -1.46 12.35 -11.24
C GLN A 360 -1.83 10.99 -11.83
N ASP A 361 -2.83 10.33 -11.26
CA ASP A 361 -3.37 9.07 -11.79
C ASP A 361 -4.89 9.11 -11.90
N ARG A 362 -5.38 9.21 -13.11
CA ARG A 362 -6.79 9.08 -13.49
C ARG A 362 -7.13 7.65 -13.95
N GLY A 363 -6.16 6.76 -13.96
CA GLY A 363 -6.32 5.36 -14.37
C GLY A 363 -7.03 4.47 -13.35
N SER A 364 -7.25 4.97 -12.12
CA SER A 364 -7.99 4.27 -11.07
C SER A 364 -9.00 5.21 -10.42
N LEU A 365 -10.25 4.74 -10.25
CA LEU A 365 -11.36 5.57 -9.77
C LEU A 365 -11.11 6.16 -8.37
N PHE A 366 -10.54 5.36 -7.47
CA PHE A 366 -10.21 5.76 -6.10
C PHE A 366 -8.72 6.07 -5.91
N SER A 367 -8.03 6.50 -6.98
CA SER A 367 -6.66 6.98 -6.85
C SER A 367 -6.56 8.14 -5.89
N ALA A 368 -5.55 8.11 -5.02
CA ALA A 368 -5.26 9.17 -4.06
C ALA A 368 -4.70 10.45 -4.72
N SER A 369 -4.24 10.35 -5.98
CA SER A 369 -3.75 11.46 -6.80
C SER A 369 -4.62 11.71 -8.04
N TYR A 370 -5.92 11.39 -7.96
CA TYR A 370 -6.85 11.50 -9.10
C TYR A 370 -6.95 12.92 -9.66
N SER A 371 -7.05 13.93 -8.80
CA SER A 371 -7.25 15.32 -9.18
C SER A 371 -5.96 16.03 -9.63
N GLY A 372 -4.80 15.54 -9.22
CA GLY A 372 -3.49 16.12 -9.53
C GLY A 372 -2.36 15.38 -8.83
N PRO A 373 -1.10 15.82 -9.04
CA PRO A 373 0.02 15.27 -8.30
C PRO A 373 -0.14 15.51 -6.80
N ALA A 374 0.33 14.55 -5.99
CA ALA A 374 0.11 14.55 -4.55
C ALA A 374 1.36 14.06 -3.80
N PHE A 375 1.38 14.28 -2.50
CA PHE A 375 2.31 13.66 -1.58
C PHE A 375 1.54 12.93 -0.49
N THR A 376 2.02 11.75 -0.09
CA THR A 376 1.45 11.03 1.05
C THR A 376 2.00 11.56 2.38
N ILE A 377 1.30 11.29 3.47
CA ILE A 377 1.81 11.26 4.85
C ILE A 377 1.44 9.89 5.42
N GLU A 378 2.44 9.17 5.90
CA GLU A 378 2.35 7.78 6.32
C GLU A 378 2.85 7.64 7.77
N PRO A 379 2.10 8.14 8.79
CA PRO A 379 2.46 7.89 10.17
C PRO A 379 2.57 6.39 10.41
N SER A 380 3.60 6.00 11.15
CA SER A 380 3.96 4.60 11.34
C SER A 380 4.28 4.30 12.80
N SER A 381 3.89 3.11 13.26
CA SER A 381 4.05 2.66 14.64
C SER A 381 4.36 1.17 14.68
N THR A 382 4.78 0.70 15.84
CA THR A 382 4.84 -0.72 16.19
C THR A 382 3.52 -1.25 16.76
N GLY A 383 2.44 -0.45 16.73
CA GLY A 383 1.12 -0.80 17.27
C GLY A 383 1.06 -0.66 18.80
N ASP A 384 1.87 0.22 19.37
CA ASP A 384 1.94 0.50 20.79
C ASP A 384 0.71 1.28 21.30
N LYS A 385 0.49 1.24 22.62
CA LYS A 385 -0.65 1.87 23.29
C LYS A 385 -0.76 3.37 22.91
N GLY A 386 -1.95 3.80 22.51
CA GLY A 386 -2.24 5.16 22.03
C GLY A 386 -2.20 5.29 20.50
N TRP A 387 -1.84 4.22 19.78
CA TRP A 387 -1.80 4.26 18.32
C TRP A 387 -3.18 4.36 17.66
N ASP A 388 -4.15 3.61 18.15
CA ASP A 388 -5.49 3.62 17.54
C ASP A 388 -6.22 4.94 17.81
N GLU A 389 -6.06 5.53 19.00
CA GLU A 389 -6.55 6.86 19.35
C GLU A 389 -5.88 7.94 18.49
N PHE A 390 -4.56 7.86 18.33
CA PHE A 390 -3.83 8.77 17.44
C PHE A 390 -4.36 8.72 16.00
N LEU A 391 -4.71 7.54 15.49
CA LEU A 391 -5.22 7.39 14.13
C LEU A 391 -6.60 8.04 13.93
N ILE A 392 -7.46 8.00 14.93
CA ILE A 392 -8.78 8.68 14.88
C ILE A 392 -8.57 10.18 14.69
N ASP A 393 -7.79 10.79 15.58
CA ASP A 393 -7.52 12.24 15.54
C ASP A 393 -6.70 12.64 14.30
N PHE A 394 -5.77 11.78 13.86
CA PHE A 394 -5.02 12.01 12.62
C PHE A 394 -5.90 11.94 11.37
N ASN A 395 -6.91 11.06 11.32
CA ASN A 395 -7.83 10.99 10.19
C ASN A 395 -8.68 12.25 10.06
N ASP A 396 -9.19 12.78 11.19
CA ASP A 396 -9.96 14.02 11.22
C ASP A 396 -9.09 15.22 10.81
N PHE A 397 -7.87 15.29 11.35
CA PHE A 397 -6.86 16.26 10.94
C PHE A 397 -6.56 16.19 9.45
N ALA A 398 -6.24 15.00 8.92
CA ALA A 398 -5.92 14.81 7.50
C ALA A 398 -7.10 15.15 6.57
N SER A 399 -8.30 14.75 6.97
CA SER A 399 -9.54 15.09 6.25
C SER A 399 -9.81 16.60 6.27
N SER A 400 -9.55 17.30 7.37
CA SER A 400 -9.73 18.75 7.48
C SER A 400 -8.85 19.51 6.48
N LEU A 401 -7.66 19.02 6.19
CA LEU A 401 -6.70 19.58 5.24
C LEU A 401 -6.90 19.12 3.79
N GLY A 402 -8.03 18.49 3.46
CA GLY A 402 -8.34 18.04 2.10
C GLY A 402 -7.57 16.80 1.65
N GLY A 403 -7.09 16.01 2.60
CA GLY A 403 -6.43 14.73 2.32
C GLY A 403 -7.35 13.72 1.65
N THR A 404 -6.76 12.79 0.92
CA THR A 404 -7.43 11.64 0.29
C THR A 404 -6.89 10.35 0.89
N PRO A 405 -7.74 9.50 1.52
CA PRO A 405 -7.33 8.23 2.12
C PRO A 405 -7.26 7.10 1.09
N THR A 406 -6.84 5.91 1.54
CA THR A 406 -6.92 4.67 0.77
C THR A 406 -7.68 3.61 1.57
N PHE A 407 -8.59 2.87 0.92
CA PHE A 407 -9.43 1.88 1.63
C PHE A 407 -8.64 0.72 2.25
N ASN A 408 -7.50 0.36 1.71
CA ASN A 408 -6.69 -0.77 2.18
C ASN A 408 -5.55 -0.40 3.13
N GLN A 409 -5.23 0.91 3.27
CA GLN A 409 -4.07 1.34 4.07
C GLN A 409 -4.42 2.41 5.12
N THR A 410 -5.59 3.09 5.01
CA THR A 410 -6.04 4.05 6.01
C THR A 410 -6.92 3.37 7.04
N ARG A 411 -6.39 3.21 8.26
CA ARG A 411 -7.12 2.60 9.39
C ARG A 411 -8.12 3.59 9.99
N ALA A 412 -9.12 3.07 10.73
CA ALA A 412 -10.15 3.85 11.42
C ALA A 412 -10.92 4.85 10.51
N LEU A 413 -11.03 4.52 9.21
CA LEU A 413 -11.69 5.37 8.22
C LEU A 413 -13.20 5.42 8.49
N GLN A 414 -13.80 6.61 8.36
CA GLN A 414 -15.22 6.86 8.54
C GLN A 414 -15.90 7.18 7.20
N PRO A 415 -17.23 6.94 7.06
CA PRO A 415 -18.00 7.28 5.86
C PRO A 415 -17.89 8.74 5.43
N GLU A 416 -17.79 9.67 6.40
CA GLU A 416 -17.65 11.11 6.17
C GLU A 416 -16.33 11.44 5.47
N HIS A 417 -15.23 10.78 5.87
CA HIS A 417 -13.92 10.90 5.23
C HIS A 417 -13.99 10.46 3.76
N VAL A 418 -14.67 9.34 3.51
CA VAL A 418 -14.85 8.78 2.16
C VAL A 418 -15.72 9.71 1.30
N ALA A 419 -16.84 10.18 1.83
CA ALA A 419 -17.74 11.08 1.13
C ALA A 419 -17.05 12.40 0.75
N LYS A 420 -16.28 12.99 1.68
CA LYS A 420 -15.52 14.23 1.45
C LYS A 420 -14.43 14.07 0.40
N SER A 421 -13.70 12.96 0.44
CA SER A 421 -12.52 12.75 -0.45
C SER A 421 -12.90 12.28 -1.84
N PHE A 422 -13.94 11.45 -1.96
CA PHE A 422 -14.26 10.78 -3.23
C PHE A 422 -15.56 11.28 -3.89
N GLY A 423 -16.49 11.86 -3.13
CA GLY A 423 -17.69 12.54 -3.65
C GLY A 423 -18.47 11.71 -4.68
N GLU A 424 -18.66 12.27 -5.89
CA GLU A 424 -19.40 11.64 -6.99
C GLU A 424 -18.81 10.30 -7.44
N ARG A 425 -17.51 10.07 -7.24
CA ARG A 425 -16.86 8.79 -7.58
C ARG A 425 -17.42 7.63 -6.76
N VAL A 426 -17.80 7.87 -5.51
CA VAL A 426 -18.48 6.86 -4.66
C VAL A 426 -19.87 6.55 -5.21
N LYS A 427 -20.64 7.56 -5.62
CA LYS A 427 -21.98 7.37 -6.19
C LYS A 427 -21.92 6.55 -7.48
N LEU A 428 -20.98 6.90 -8.38
CA LEU A 428 -20.73 6.15 -9.62
C LEU A 428 -20.39 4.68 -9.34
N PHE A 429 -19.45 4.46 -8.41
CA PHE A 429 -19.02 3.10 -8.04
C PHE A 429 -20.17 2.29 -7.42
N ARG A 430 -20.94 2.88 -6.53
CA ARG A 430 -22.13 2.27 -5.91
C ARG A 430 -23.14 1.78 -6.97
N ALA A 431 -23.50 2.66 -7.91
CA ALA A 431 -24.46 2.33 -8.95
C ALA A 431 -23.95 1.19 -9.85
N LEU A 432 -22.67 1.19 -10.21
CA LEU A 432 -22.07 0.10 -11.00
C LEU A 432 -22.03 -1.21 -10.20
N ARG A 433 -21.59 -1.15 -8.93
CA ARG A 433 -21.53 -2.33 -8.06
C ARG A 433 -22.90 -2.97 -7.87
N GLN A 434 -23.95 -2.17 -7.61
CA GLN A 434 -25.32 -2.68 -7.44
C GLN A 434 -25.84 -3.42 -8.68
N ARG A 435 -25.52 -2.90 -9.88
CA ARG A 435 -25.85 -3.59 -11.14
C ARG A 435 -25.04 -4.87 -11.37
N THR A 436 -23.75 -4.83 -11.00
CA THR A 436 -22.83 -5.96 -11.21
C THR A 436 -23.03 -7.05 -10.15
N ASP A 437 -23.31 -6.69 -8.91
CA ASP A 437 -23.48 -7.61 -7.77
C ASP A 437 -24.78 -7.30 -6.99
N PRO A 438 -25.97 -7.50 -7.59
CA PRO A 438 -27.25 -7.17 -6.96
C PRO A 438 -27.53 -8.02 -5.69
N LEU A 439 -26.93 -9.19 -5.57
CA LEU A 439 -27.05 -10.08 -4.42
C LEU A 439 -25.99 -9.81 -3.34
N ASN A 440 -25.16 -8.77 -3.48
CA ASN A 440 -24.08 -8.42 -2.57
C ASN A 440 -23.12 -9.59 -2.25
N ARG A 441 -22.87 -10.46 -3.24
CA ARG A 441 -22.02 -11.65 -3.07
C ARG A 441 -20.59 -11.31 -2.65
N LEU A 442 -20.07 -10.15 -3.09
CA LEU A 442 -18.70 -9.73 -2.88
C LEU A 442 -18.57 -8.62 -1.82
N ARG A 443 -19.68 -8.04 -1.35
CA ARG A 443 -19.66 -6.90 -0.43
C ARG A 443 -19.59 -7.36 1.02
N ASN A 444 -18.48 -7.09 1.70
CA ASN A 444 -18.31 -7.31 3.13
C ASN A 444 -18.80 -6.10 3.96
N SER A 445 -18.83 -6.25 5.30
CA SER A 445 -19.28 -5.21 6.24
C SER A 445 -18.43 -3.95 6.15
N TYR A 446 -17.12 -4.06 5.94
CA TYR A 446 -16.22 -2.91 5.78
C TYR A 446 -16.66 -1.98 4.63
N PHE A 447 -16.92 -2.53 3.46
CA PHE A 447 -17.38 -1.74 2.32
C PHE A 447 -18.89 -1.39 2.42
N ALA A 448 -19.69 -2.17 3.14
CA ALA A 448 -21.05 -1.80 3.46
C ALA A 448 -21.11 -0.56 4.36
N TYR A 449 -20.20 -0.46 5.31
CA TYR A 449 -20.09 0.69 6.21
C TYR A 449 -19.57 1.94 5.47
N LEU A 450 -18.48 1.83 4.71
CA LEU A 450 -17.83 2.98 4.11
C LEU A 450 -18.50 3.48 2.81
N LEU A 451 -19.09 2.58 2.05
CA LEU A 451 -19.68 2.93 0.76
C LEU A 451 -21.21 2.93 0.76
N GLY A 452 -21.84 2.36 1.76
CA GLY A 452 -23.30 2.24 1.86
C GLY A 452 -23.90 1.09 1.05
#